data_4bffdbab696abd02ef04308fd461934a
#
_entry.id   4bffdbab696abd02ef04308fd461934a
#
_cell.length_a   1.000
_cell.length_b   1.000
_cell.length_c   1.000
_cell.angle_alpha   90.00
_cell.angle_beta   90.00
_cell.angle_gamma   90.00
#
_symmetry.space_group_name_H-M   'P 1'
#
loop_
_entity.id
_entity.type
_entity.pdbx_description
1 polymer ?
#
loop_
_entity_poly.entity_id
_entity_poly.type
_entity_poly.pdbx_seq_one_letter_code
_entity_poly.pdbx_strand_id
1 'polypeptide(L)'
;VRVPEWSFDTKPYCFYLNRLFYLCLFAILGFNMETFKREPLLRELKNYLIHLKDLGYTEIPCEADLFANAEIAPQQSHSSTPSNEMAKNKSLIAVQEELGDCTRCKLSKGRKNIVFGSGNPNADLVFVGEGPGADEDEQGLPFVGRAGKKLTEIIEKGMGLNREKDTYICNIVKCRPPGNRDPEPDEIAACKPFLIQQLKAIKPKVIVALGKPASSTLLGRNVPIVKERGTWHEYEGIKLMLTFHPAYLIRFPTLENRRAVHDDVKKVLKVLKESQR
;
A
#
# COMPACT_ATOMS: atom_id res chain seq x y z
N VAL A 1 -27.34 -0.31 -39.98
CA VAL A 1 -26.18 -1.14 -39.64
C VAL A 1 -26.17 -1.28 -38.11
N ARG A 2 -26.39 -2.51 -37.60
CA ARG A 2 -26.48 -2.79 -36.16
C ARG A 2 -25.08 -2.77 -35.55
N VAL A 3 -24.92 -2.03 -34.46
CA VAL A 3 -23.72 -2.02 -33.62
C VAL A 3 -23.81 -3.25 -32.72
N PRO A 4 -22.76 -4.09 -32.56
CA PRO A 4 -22.79 -5.21 -31.62
C PRO A 4 -22.60 -4.70 -30.18
N GLU A 5 -23.48 -5.18 -29.29
CA GLU A 5 -23.31 -5.03 -27.83
C GLU A 5 -22.03 -5.74 -27.38
N TRP A 6 -21.10 -4.98 -26.83
CA TRP A 6 -19.92 -5.53 -26.16
C TRP A 6 -20.23 -5.76 -24.68
N SER A 7 -20.35 -7.02 -24.29
CA SER A 7 -20.38 -7.40 -22.87
C SER A 7 -18.99 -7.22 -22.28
N PHE A 8 -18.86 -6.29 -21.33
CA PHE A 8 -17.65 -6.04 -20.59
C PHE A 8 -17.51 -7.09 -19.47
N ASP A 9 -16.85 -8.19 -19.76
CA ASP A 9 -16.41 -9.12 -18.74
C ASP A 9 -14.98 -9.63 -19.03
N THR A 10 -13.98 -8.72 -18.94
CA THR A 10 -12.56 -9.09 -18.87
C THR A 10 -11.77 -8.00 -18.13
N LYS A 11 -11.54 -8.22 -16.85
CA LYS A 11 -10.56 -7.53 -16.00
C LYS A 11 -9.18 -8.11 -16.30
N PRO A 12 -8.21 -7.39 -16.72
CA PRO A 12 -7.34 -6.43 -16.04
C PRO A 12 -6.87 -5.25 -16.92
N TYR A 13 -7.41 -5.04 -18.09
CA TYR A 13 -6.89 -4.10 -19.10
C TYR A 13 -7.19 -2.62 -18.81
N CYS A 14 -8.18 -2.32 -17.96
CA CYS A 14 -8.59 -0.95 -17.67
C CYS A 14 -7.53 -0.14 -16.89
N PHE A 15 -6.62 -0.80 -16.16
CA PHE A 15 -5.60 -0.13 -15.35
C PHE A 15 -4.43 0.41 -16.20
N TYR A 16 -4.08 -0.29 -17.28
CA TYR A 16 -3.00 0.12 -18.18
C TYR A 16 -3.42 1.23 -19.15
N LEU A 17 -4.65 1.19 -19.66
CA LEU A 17 -5.20 2.23 -20.52
C LEU A 17 -5.30 3.59 -19.84
N ASN A 18 -5.66 3.62 -18.55
CA ASN A 18 -5.73 4.86 -17.77
C ASN A 18 -4.34 5.49 -17.56
N ARG A 19 -3.30 4.69 -17.40
CA ARG A 19 -1.92 5.17 -17.22
C ARG A 19 -1.32 5.70 -18.54
N LEU A 20 -1.62 5.07 -19.67
CA LEU A 20 -1.21 5.55 -20.99
C LEU A 20 -1.93 6.85 -21.40
N PHE A 21 -3.19 6.99 -21.06
CA PHE A 21 -3.98 8.20 -21.31
C PHE A 21 -3.38 9.40 -20.59
N TYR A 22 -2.98 9.25 -19.32
CA TYR A 22 -2.26 10.29 -18.58
C TYR A 22 -0.88 10.58 -19.17
N LEU A 23 -0.17 9.60 -19.71
CA LEU A 23 1.16 9.77 -20.29
C LEU A 23 1.13 10.51 -21.63
N CYS A 24 0.14 10.24 -22.49
CA CYS A 24 -0.09 11.01 -23.70
C CYS A 24 -0.53 12.46 -23.41
N LEU A 25 -1.38 12.67 -22.42
CA LEU A 25 -1.84 14.00 -22.02
C LEU A 25 -0.68 14.89 -21.51
N PHE A 26 0.26 14.33 -20.75
CA PHE A 26 1.44 15.05 -20.26
C PHE A 26 2.46 15.38 -21.36
N ALA A 27 2.59 14.51 -22.36
CA ALA A 27 3.49 14.77 -23.50
C ALA A 27 2.98 15.89 -24.42
N ILE A 28 1.64 16.07 -24.52
CA ILE A 28 0.98 17.05 -25.39
C ILE A 28 0.88 18.43 -24.73
N LEU A 29 0.78 18.50 -23.39
CA LEU A 29 0.60 19.76 -22.66
C LEU A 29 1.88 20.59 -22.46
N GLY A 30 3.02 20.21 -23.06
CA GLY A 30 4.23 21.07 -23.13
C GLY A 30 4.87 21.39 -21.77
N PHE A 31 4.62 20.61 -20.73
CA PHE A 31 5.27 20.78 -19.43
C PHE A 31 6.77 20.52 -19.54
N ASN A 32 7.57 21.43 -19.05
CA ASN A 32 9.04 21.42 -19.08
C ASN A 32 9.55 20.15 -18.37
N MET A 33 10.06 19.18 -19.17
CA MET A 33 10.38 17.82 -18.74
C MET A 33 11.87 17.65 -18.33
N GLU A 34 12.52 18.67 -17.79
CA GLU A 34 13.93 18.54 -17.39
C GLU A 34 14.16 17.65 -16.14
N THR A 35 13.13 17.31 -15.39
CA THR A 35 13.24 16.48 -14.17
C THR A 35 12.77 15.02 -14.32
N PHE A 36 12.21 14.64 -15.46
CA PHE A 36 11.73 13.27 -15.67
C PHE A 36 12.74 12.48 -16.53
N LYS A 37 13.26 11.37 -16.01
CA LYS A 37 14.09 10.43 -16.79
C LYS A 37 13.23 9.82 -17.90
N ARG A 38 13.38 10.33 -19.13
CA ARG A 38 12.64 9.88 -20.34
C ARG A 38 12.84 8.40 -20.67
N GLU A 39 14.02 7.88 -20.39
CA GLU A 39 14.45 6.52 -20.77
C GLU A 39 13.57 5.38 -20.21
N PRO A 40 13.19 5.33 -18.91
CA PRO A 40 12.34 4.25 -18.39
C PRO A 40 10.94 4.27 -19.03
N LEU A 41 10.39 5.46 -19.26
CA LEU A 41 9.05 5.65 -19.81
C LEU A 41 8.97 5.21 -21.27
N LEU A 42 9.96 5.59 -22.07
CA LEU A 42 10.06 5.17 -23.47
C LEU A 42 10.24 3.65 -23.61
N ARG A 43 10.97 3.05 -22.68
CA ARG A 43 11.14 1.59 -22.65
C ARG A 43 9.83 0.86 -22.30
N GLU A 44 9.07 1.36 -21.32
CA GLU A 44 7.74 0.80 -20.98
C GLU A 44 6.76 0.95 -22.15
N LEU A 45 6.71 2.10 -22.80
CA LEU A 45 5.86 2.34 -23.96
C LEU A 45 6.24 1.41 -25.13
N LYS A 46 7.53 1.25 -25.39
CA LYS A 46 8.03 0.34 -26.43
C LYS A 46 7.63 -1.12 -26.15
N ASN A 47 7.77 -1.58 -24.91
CA ASN A 47 7.38 -2.94 -24.52
C ASN A 47 5.87 -3.16 -24.67
N TYR A 48 5.06 -2.15 -24.34
CA TYR A 48 3.62 -2.21 -24.52
C TYR A 48 3.21 -2.26 -26.00
N LEU A 49 3.82 -1.46 -26.87
CA LEU A 49 3.58 -1.50 -28.31
C LEU A 49 3.99 -2.83 -28.94
N ILE A 50 5.10 -3.42 -28.49
CA ILE A 50 5.51 -4.77 -28.91
C ILE A 50 4.44 -5.79 -28.50
N HIS A 51 3.96 -5.73 -27.27
CA HIS A 51 2.93 -6.63 -26.78
C HIS A 51 1.60 -6.52 -27.58
N LEU A 52 1.18 -5.30 -27.91
CA LEU A 52 0.00 -5.10 -28.78
C LEU A 52 0.22 -5.69 -30.17
N LYS A 53 1.43 -5.55 -30.74
CA LYS A 53 1.77 -6.15 -32.02
C LYS A 53 1.72 -7.69 -31.97
N ASP A 54 2.24 -8.29 -30.87
CA ASP A 54 2.19 -9.74 -30.66
C ASP A 54 0.76 -10.27 -30.49
N LEU A 55 -0.16 -9.42 -30.00
CA LEU A 55 -1.61 -9.69 -29.94
C LEU A 55 -2.35 -9.47 -31.27
N GLY A 56 -1.62 -9.10 -32.34
CA GLY A 56 -2.18 -8.93 -33.68
C GLY A 56 -2.76 -7.55 -34.00
N TYR A 57 -2.56 -6.55 -33.13
CA TYR A 57 -2.94 -5.16 -33.43
C TYR A 57 -1.93 -4.53 -34.39
N THR A 58 -2.36 -4.16 -35.58
CA THR A 58 -1.53 -3.49 -36.60
C THR A 58 -1.72 -1.97 -36.60
N GLU A 59 -2.84 -1.49 -36.04
CA GLU A 59 -3.17 -0.07 -35.92
C GLU A 59 -3.82 0.21 -34.57
N ILE A 60 -3.53 1.37 -33.98
CA ILE A 60 -4.17 1.88 -32.78
C ILE A 60 -5.03 3.05 -33.23
N PRO A 61 -6.38 2.97 -33.15
CA PRO A 61 -7.22 4.10 -33.51
C PRO A 61 -6.99 5.26 -32.53
N CYS A 62 -6.41 6.35 -33.03
CA CYS A 62 -6.34 7.63 -32.34
C CYS A 62 -7.48 8.49 -32.86
N GLU A 63 -8.49 8.77 -32.05
CA GLU A 63 -9.48 9.80 -32.38
C GLU A 63 -8.83 11.18 -32.21
N ALA A 64 -8.52 11.83 -33.32
CA ALA A 64 -7.89 13.15 -33.35
C ALA A 64 -8.79 14.27 -32.78
N ASP A 65 -10.09 14.02 -32.65
CA ASP A 65 -11.08 15.02 -32.25
C ASP A 65 -11.24 15.25 -30.75
N LEU A 66 -10.52 14.48 -29.90
CA LEU A 66 -10.57 14.63 -28.44
C LEU A 66 -9.94 15.94 -27.95
N PHE A 67 -9.25 16.70 -28.79
CA PHE A 67 -8.49 17.89 -28.40
C PHE A 67 -9.05 19.20 -28.98
N ALA A 68 -10.09 19.15 -29.81
CA ALA A 68 -10.59 20.32 -30.53
C ALA A 68 -11.48 21.28 -29.70
N ASN A 69 -11.95 20.89 -28.50
CA ASN A 69 -12.92 21.68 -27.71
C ASN A 69 -12.54 21.86 -26.24
N ALA A 70 -11.28 22.02 -25.89
CA ALA A 70 -10.89 22.40 -24.54
C ALA A 70 -10.88 23.93 -24.38
N GLU A 71 -12.04 24.58 -24.38
CA GLU A 71 -12.19 25.92 -23.86
C GLU A 71 -12.03 25.89 -22.33
N ILE A 72 -10.97 26.55 -21.85
CA ILE A 72 -10.68 26.70 -20.41
C ILE A 72 -11.66 27.75 -19.85
N ALA A 73 -12.75 27.27 -19.24
CA ALA A 73 -13.57 28.12 -18.40
C ALA A 73 -12.82 28.41 -17.08
N PRO A 74 -12.79 29.66 -16.56
CA PRO A 74 -12.12 29.96 -15.31
C PRO A 74 -12.87 29.31 -14.13
N GLN A 75 -12.30 28.27 -13.56
CA GLN A 75 -12.84 27.65 -12.34
C GLN A 75 -12.57 28.57 -11.15
N GLN A 76 -13.65 28.98 -10.51
CA GLN A 76 -13.62 29.66 -9.22
C GLN A 76 -12.92 28.80 -8.17
N SER A 77 -11.92 29.38 -7.54
CA SER A 77 -11.10 28.79 -6.50
C SER A 77 -11.92 28.44 -5.25
N HIS A 78 -12.28 27.18 -5.08
CA HIS A 78 -12.51 26.63 -3.76
C HIS A 78 -11.16 26.19 -3.18
N SER A 79 -10.63 26.97 -2.26
CA SER A 79 -9.38 26.74 -1.55
C SER A 79 -9.51 25.58 -0.57
N SER A 80 -9.27 24.37 -1.03
CA SER A 80 -8.86 23.24 -0.18
C SER A 80 -7.38 22.98 -0.46
N THR A 81 -6.56 23.20 0.55
CA THR A 81 -5.10 23.29 0.53
C THR A 81 -4.42 22.04 -0.05
N PRO A 82 -3.86 22.08 -1.29
CA PRO A 82 -3.17 20.91 -1.88
C PRO A 82 -1.80 20.62 -1.26
N SER A 83 -1.30 21.47 -0.36
CA SER A 83 0.07 21.46 0.11
C SER A 83 0.44 20.27 1.01
N ASN A 84 -0.50 19.67 1.72
CA ASN A 84 -0.19 18.64 2.72
C ASN A 84 -0.11 17.21 2.10
N GLU A 85 -0.94 16.90 1.10
CA GLU A 85 -0.92 15.60 0.42
C GLU A 85 0.32 15.40 -0.46
N MET A 86 0.71 16.41 -1.21
CA MET A 86 1.95 16.38 -2.02
C MET A 86 3.19 16.29 -1.15
N ALA A 87 3.21 16.96 0.03
CA ALA A 87 4.32 16.88 0.97
C ALA A 87 4.46 15.49 1.60
N LYS A 88 3.35 14.83 1.96
CA LYS A 88 3.34 13.47 2.51
C LYS A 88 3.82 12.43 1.49
N ASN A 89 3.35 12.50 0.25
CA ASN A 89 3.80 11.63 -0.83
C ASN A 89 5.30 11.79 -1.12
N LYS A 90 5.79 13.02 -1.19
CA LYS A 90 7.23 13.29 -1.36
C LYS A 90 8.05 12.71 -0.21
N SER A 91 7.55 12.81 1.03
CA SER A 91 8.24 12.28 2.21
C SER A 91 8.30 10.73 2.19
N LEU A 92 7.24 10.04 1.79
CA LEU A 92 7.23 8.58 1.69
C LEU A 92 8.10 8.05 0.55
N ILE A 93 8.12 8.74 -0.59
CA ILE A 93 9.02 8.47 -1.72
C ILE A 93 10.48 8.64 -1.28
N ALA A 94 10.80 9.70 -0.55
CA ALA A 94 12.17 9.93 -0.04
C ALA A 94 12.62 8.79 0.90
N VAL A 95 11.72 8.26 1.74
CA VAL A 95 12.02 7.09 2.59
C VAL A 95 12.29 5.84 1.74
N GLN A 96 11.56 5.66 0.66
CA GLN A 96 11.76 4.52 -0.25
C GLN A 96 13.07 4.66 -1.02
N GLU A 97 13.43 5.85 -1.46
CA GLU A 97 14.71 6.16 -2.12
C GLU A 97 15.89 5.96 -1.17
N GLU A 98 15.77 6.42 0.10
CA GLU A 98 16.78 6.19 1.14
C GLU A 98 16.96 4.69 1.46
N LEU A 99 15.88 3.93 1.46
CA LEU A 99 15.94 2.48 1.61
C LEU A 99 16.73 1.86 0.45
N GLY A 100 16.43 2.26 -0.78
CA GLY A 100 17.08 1.80 -2.00
C GLY A 100 17.18 0.28 -2.07
N ASP A 101 18.27 -0.24 -2.64
CA ASP A 101 18.63 -1.67 -2.57
C ASP A 101 19.38 -1.96 -1.25
N CYS A 102 18.66 -1.90 -0.14
CA CYS A 102 19.16 -1.95 1.22
C CYS A 102 19.95 -3.23 1.52
N THR A 103 21.18 -3.07 2.02
CA THR A 103 22.04 -4.18 2.46
C THR A 103 22.40 -4.09 3.95
N ARG A 104 21.65 -3.30 4.76
CA ARG A 104 21.99 -2.95 6.14
C ARG A 104 21.89 -4.13 7.13
N CYS A 105 21.24 -5.24 6.75
CA CYS A 105 21.18 -6.46 7.56
C CYS A 105 21.27 -7.72 6.69
N LYS A 106 21.46 -8.85 7.36
CA LYS A 106 21.67 -10.16 6.71
C LYS A 106 20.47 -10.65 5.87
N LEU A 107 19.26 -10.13 6.10
CA LEU A 107 18.08 -10.49 5.32
C LEU A 107 18.20 -10.09 3.84
N SER A 108 19.04 -9.12 3.51
CA SER A 108 19.29 -8.70 2.13
C SER A 108 19.83 -9.82 1.24
N LYS A 109 20.56 -10.79 1.82
CA LYS A 109 21.20 -11.88 1.06
C LYS A 109 20.22 -12.93 0.56
N GLY A 110 19.05 -13.05 1.21
CA GLY A 110 18.07 -14.10 0.91
C GLY A 110 16.74 -13.64 0.33
N ARG A 111 16.52 -12.32 0.26
CA ARG A 111 15.29 -11.77 -0.33
C ARG A 111 15.32 -11.82 -1.86
N LYS A 112 14.17 -11.93 -2.47
CA LYS A 112 13.96 -11.65 -3.90
C LYS A 112 13.65 -10.17 -4.11
N ASN A 113 12.72 -9.63 -3.32
CA ASN A 113 12.29 -8.25 -3.39
C ASN A 113 12.28 -7.58 -2.02
N ILE A 114 12.44 -6.26 -2.00
CA ILE A 114 12.14 -5.42 -0.84
C ILE A 114 10.62 -5.18 -0.82
N VAL A 115 9.99 -5.47 0.30
CA VAL A 115 8.56 -5.21 0.53
C VAL A 115 8.42 -3.94 1.37
N PHE A 116 8.38 -2.80 0.69
CA PHE A 116 8.37 -1.50 1.36
C PHE A 116 7.07 -1.24 2.12
N GLY A 117 5.96 -1.41 1.45
CA GLY A 117 4.60 -1.15 1.92
C GLY A 117 3.68 -0.84 0.74
N SER A 118 2.36 -0.82 0.96
CA SER A 118 1.37 -0.47 -0.07
C SER A 118 0.12 0.17 0.52
N GLY A 119 -0.64 0.87 -0.31
CA GLY A 119 -1.87 1.55 0.05
C GLY A 119 -1.77 3.06 -0.04
N ASN A 120 -2.71 3.76 0.59
CA ASN A 120 -2.80 5.21 0.55
C ASN A 120 -1.72 5.87 1.43
N PRO A 121 -0.80 6.69 0.87
CA PRO A 121 0.20 7.42 1.66
C PRO A 121 -0.41 8.46 2.61
N ASN A 122 -1.69 8.80 2.44
CA ASN A 122 -2.44 9.73 3.29
C ASN A 122 -3.45 9.00 4.20
N ALA A 123 -3.32 7.69 4.39
CA ALA A 123 -4.26 6.91 5.17
C ALA A 123 -4.28 7.34 6.64
N ASP A 124 -5.47 7.49 7.19
CA ASP A 124 -5.69 7.65 8.63
C ASP A 124 -5.43 6.35 9.42
N LEU A 125 -5.37 5.20 8.74
CA LEU A 125 -5.19 3.87 9.31
C LEU A 125 -3.99 3.15 8.69
N VAL A 126 -3.04 2.75 9.54
CA VAL A 126 -1.88 1.95 9.12
C VAL A 126 -1.90 0.59 9.81
N PHE A 127 -1.76 -0.48 9.03
CA PHE A 127 -1.52 -1.83 9.55
C PHE A 127 -0.02 -2.14 9.52
N VAL A 128 0.51 -2.61 10.65
CA VAL A 128 1.92 -3.00 10.79
C VAL A 128 2.01 -4.47 11.13
N GLY A 129 2.58 -5.25 10.20
CA GLY A 129 2.91 -6.66 10.38
C GLY A 129 4.35 -6.88 10.82
N GLU A 130 4.75 -8.13 10.87
CA GLU A 130 6.09 -8.58 11.28
C GLU A 130 7.10 -8.45 10.13
N GLY A 131 6.90 -9.18 9.06
CA GLY A 131 7.79 -9.26 7.92
C GLY A 131 7.14 -9.96 6.72
N PRO A 132 7.77 -9.90 5.53
CA PRO A 132 7.27 -10.56 4.34
C PRO A 132 7.32 -12.08 4.43
N GLY A 133 6.30 -12.77 3.92
CA GLY A 133 6.31 -14.19 3.61
C GLY A 133 6.83 -14.47 2.20
N ALA A 134 6.65 -15.71 1.72
CA ALA A 134 7.14 -16.14 0.42
C ALA A 134 6.44 -15.42 -0.74
N ASP A 135 5.11 -15.30 -0.67
CA ASP A 135 4.32 -14.66 -1.72
C ASP A 135 4.60 -13.14 -1.78
N GLU A 136 4.84 -12.51 -0.62
CA GLU A 136 5.20 -11.11 -0.51
C GLU A 136 6.60 -10.83 -1.05
N ASP A 137 7.56 -11.71 -0.76
CA ASP A 137 8.92 -11.63 -1.28
C ASP A 137 8.97 -11.80 -2.79
N GLU A 138 8.12 -12.67 -3.35
CA GLU A 138 7.99 -12.86 -4.80
C GLU A 138 7.43 -11.63 -5.50
N GLN A 139 6.39 -10.99 -4.91
CA GLN A 139 5.64 -9.91 -5.55
C GLN A 139 6.11 -8.51 -5.17
N GLY A 140 6.94 -8.35 -4.12
CA GLY A 140 7.37 -7.05 -3.60
C GLY A 140 6.26 -6.27 -2.90
N LEU A 141 5.12 -6.90 -2.58
CA LEU A 141 3.95 -6.27 -1.97
C LEU A 141 3.62 -6.89 -0.62
N PRO A 142 3.20 -6.10 0.39
CA PRO A 142 2.86 -6.62 1.71
C PRO A 142 1.50 -7.31 1.71
N PHE A 143 1.40 -8.41 2.46
CA PHE A 143 0.14 -9.10 2.71
C PHE A 143 -0.63 -9.49 1.42
N VAL A 144 0.01 -10.23 0.52
CA VAL A 144 -0.59 -10.78 -0.71
C VAL A 144 -0.88 -12.28 -0.62
N GLY A 145 -0.19 -13.01 0.25
CA GLY A 145 -0.38 -14.44 0.49
C GLY A 145 -1.66 -14.73 1.29
N ARG A 146 -1.76 -15.94 1.82
CA ARG A 146 -2.94 -16.42 2.58
C ARG A 146 -3.31 -15.51 3.75
N ALA A 147 -2.32 -15.05 4.53
CA ALA A 147 -2.53 -14.10 5.62
C ALA A 147 -3.00 -12.74 5.10
N GLY A 148 -2.47 -12.30 3.97
CA GLY A 148 -2.86 -11.07 3.30
C GLY A 148 -4.30 -11.09 2.83
N LYS A 149 -4.76 -12.17 2.21
CA LYS A 149 -6.17 -12.36 1.84
C LYS A 149 -7.09 -12.26 3.05
N LYS A 150 -6.67 -12.83 4.19
CA LYS A 150 -7.42 -12.73 5.44
C LYS A 150 -7.43 -11.29 5.98
N LEU A 151 -6.33 -10.53 5.88
CA LEU A 151 -6.30 -9.10 6.24
C LEU A 151 -7.25 -8.29 5.34
N THR A 152 -7.26 -8.54 4.04
CA THR A 152 -8.20 -7.92 3.10
C THR A 152 -9.65 -8.17 3.50
N GLU A 153 -10.01 -9.42 3.87
CA GLU A 153 -11.35 -9.71 4.38
C GLU A 153 -11.69 -8.92 5.65
N ILE A 154 -10.74 -8.77 6.57
CA ILE A 154 -10.92 -7.98 7.80
C ILE A 154 -11.18 -6.50 7.45
N ILE A 155 -10.39 -5.93 6.55
CA ILE A 155 -10.53 -4.53 6.12
C ILE A 155 -11.84 -4.33 5.36
N GLU A 156 -12.10 -5.12 4.33
CA GLU A 156 -13.22 -4.86 3.42
C GLU A 156 -14.55 -5.35 4.00
N LYS A 157 -14.61 -6.59 4.52
CA LYS A 157 -15.86 -7.15 5.06
C LYS A 157 -16.07 -6.80 6.53
N GLY A 158 -14.97 -6.72 7.31
CA GLY A 158 -15.06 -6.44 8.75
C GLY A 158 -15.18 -4.96 9.08
N MET A 159 -14.48 -4.10 8.35
CA MET A 159 -14.46 -2.66 8.59
C MET A 159 -15.26 -1.85 7.56
N GLY A 160 -15.57 -2.41 6.38
CA GLY A 160 -16.24 -1.69 5.30
C GLY A 160 -15.34 -0.63 4.64
N LEU A 161 -14.03 -0.79 4.74
CA LEU A 161 -13.02 0.10 4.17
C LEU A 161 -12.44 -0.50 2.89
N ASN A 162 -11.93 0.34 2.00
CA ASN A 162 -11.16 -0.11 0.85
C ASN A 162 -9.68 -0.26 1.24
N ARG A 163 -9.11 -1.44 0.99
CA ARG A 163 -7.72 -1.75 1.35
C ARG A 163 -6.72 -0.75 0.78
N GLU A 164 -6.84 -0.40 -0.48
CA GLU A 164 -5.86 0.45 -1.18
C GLU A 164 -6.10 1.96 -0.96
N LYS A 165 -7.38 2.36 -0.77
CA LYS A 165 -7.75 3.78 -0.66
C LYS A 165 -7.75 4.29 0.77
N ASP A 166 -8.16 3.45 1.74
CA ASP A 166 -8.41 3.89 3.10
C ASP A 166 -7.33 3.44 4.09
N THR A 167 -6.41 2.55 3.66
CA THR A 167 -5.37 2.02 4.54
C THR A 167 -3.99 2.08 3.91
N TYR A 168 -2.96 2.05 4.76
CA TYR A 168 -1.59 1.75 4.36
C TYR A 168 -1.11 0.51 5.12
N ILE A 169 -0.40 -0.38 4.46
CA ILE A 169 0.05 -1.65 5.04
C ILE A 169 1.56 -1.78 4.88
N CYS A 170 2.24 -2.06 5.97
CA CYS A 170 3.68 -2.31 5.96
C CYS A 170 4.07 -3.33 7.03
N ASN A 171 5.36 -3.66 7.10
CA ASN A 171 5.93 -4.57 8.10
C ASN A 171 7.06 -3.89 8.85
N ILE A 172 7.47 -4.47 10.00
CA ILE A 172 8.65 -4.07 10.76
C ILE A 172 9.89 -4.24 9.89
N VAL A 173 10.11 -5.45 9.36
CA VAL A 173 11.21 -5.71 8.43
C VAL A 173 10.70 -5.73 6.99
N LYS A 174 11.53 -5.23 6.05
CA LYS A 174 11.17 -5.09 4.64
C LYS A 174 11.65 -6.26 3.77
N CYS A 175 12.41 -7.17 4.36
CA CYS A 175 12.95 -8.35 3.68
C CYS A 175 12.47 -9.61 4.39
N ARG A 176 12.26 -10.68 3.62
CA ARG A 176 11.79 -11.97 4.13
C ARG A 176 12.87 -12.67 4.97
N PRO A 177 12.58 -13.05 6.22
CA PRO A 177 13.47 -13.90 6.98
C PRO A 177 13.49 -15.34 6.42
N PRO A 178 14.64 -16.04 6.45
CA PRO A 178 14.75 -17.41 5.99
C PRO A 178 13.71 -18.34 6.66
N GLY A 179 13.02 -19.16 5.86
CA GLY A 179 11.99 -20.07 6.37
C GLY A 179 10.77 -19.39 7.02
N ASN A 180 10.60 -18.08 6.84
CA ASN A 180 9.59 -17.24 7.52
C ASN A 180 9.70 -17.33 9.06
N ARG A 181 10.92 -17.41 9.61
CA ARG A 181 11.13 -17.30 11.05
C ARG A 181 10.85 -15.87 11.52
N ASP A 182 10.69 -15.68 12.82
CA ASP A 182 10.63 -14.35 13.40
C ASP A 182 11.94 -13.59 13.09
N PRO A 183 11.89 -12.28 12.81
CA PRO A 183 13.07 -11.45 12.63
C PRO A 183 13.91 -11.38 13.91
N GLU A 184 15.22 -11.41 13.77
CA GLU A 184 16.14 -11.28 14.88
C GLU A 184 16.28 -9.82 15.34
N PRO A 185 16.72 -9.56 16.60
CA PRO A 185 16.82 -8.20 17.13
C PRO A 185 17.69 -7.26 16.29
N ASP A 186 18.79 -7.75 15.72
CA ASP A 186 19.67 -6.97 14.83
C ASP A 186 18.99 -6.62 13.50
N GLU A 187 18.19 -7.54 12.96
CA GLU A 187 17.41 -7.32 11.74
C GLU A 187 16.31 -6.28 11.95
N ILE A 188 15.63 -6.35 13.12
CA ILE A 188 14.63 -5.37 13.54
C ILE A 188 15.31 -4.00 13.74
N ALA A 189 16.43 -3.95 14.46
CA ALA A 189 17.14 -2.71 14.75
C ALA A 189 17.59 -1.99 13.46
N ALA A 190 18.08 -2.73 12.47
CA ALA A 190 18.50 -2.18 11.18
C ALA A 190 17.33 -1.67 10.34
N CYS A 191 16.13 -2.27 10.45
CA CYS A 191 14.99 -1.97 9.59
C CYS A 191 13.95 -1.04 10.23
N LYS A 192 13.83 -1.02 11.58
CA LYS A 192 12.89 -0.19 12.33
C LYS A 192 12.96 1.31 12.00
N PRO A 193 14.14 1.94 11.75
CA PRO A 193 14.19 3.34 11.36
C PRO A 193 13.33 3.69 10.13
N PHE A 194 13.25 2.80 9.16
CA PHE A 194 12.41 3.00 7.97
C PHE A 194 10.92 2.93 8.28
N LEU A 195 10.50 2.02 9.19
CA LEU A 195 9.12 2.00 9.68
C LEU A 195 8.76 3.31 10.38
N ILE A 196 9.65 3.82 11.24
CA ILE A 196 9.44 5.11 11.93
C ILE A 196 9.30 6.24 10.92
N GLN A 197 10.16 6.30 9.92
CA GLN A 197 10.09 7.32 8.87
C GLN A 197 8.79 7.19 8.04
N GLN A 198 8.36 5.99 7.71
CA GLN A 198 7.08 5.76 7.04
C GLN A 198 5.90 6.29 7.86
N LEU A 199 5.85 5.96 9.15
CA LEU A 199 4.79 6.43 10.04
C LEU A 199 4.80 7.97 10.20
N LYS A 200 6.00 8.58 10.26
CA LYS A 200 6.15 10.05 10.30
C LYS A 200 5.73 10.72 8.99
N ALA A 201 5.97 10.06 7.85
CA ALA A 201 5.54 10.56 6.55
C ALA A 201 4.02 10.48 6.38
N ILE A 202 3.41 9.34 6.74
CA ILE A 202 1.97 9.08 6.59
C ILE A 202 1.17 9.88 7.63
N LYS A 203 1.65 9.96 8.89
CA LYS A 203 0.97 10.58 10.03
C LYS A 203 -0.44 10.03 10.25
N PRO A 204 -0.60 8.73 10.44
CA PRO A 204 -1.91 8.13 10.62
C PRO A 204 -2.52 8.53 11.95
N LYS A 205 -3.85 8.49 12.07
CA LYS A 205 -4.58 8.64 13.34
C LYS A 205 -4.52 7.38 14.19
N VAL A 206 -4.46 6.22 13.53
CA VAL A 206 -4.45 4.92 14.20
C VAL A 206 -3.45 3.97 13.53
N ILE A 207 -2.67 3.29 14.35
CA ILE A 207 -1.85 2.14 13.97
C ILE A 207 -2.51 0.88 14.52
N VAL A 208 -2.59 -0.18 13.70
CA VAL A 208 -2.99 -1.52 14.13
C VAL A 208 -1.80 -2.45 14.01
N ALA A 209 -1.28 -2.92 15.16
CA ALA A 209 -0.20 -3.91 15.20
C ALA A 209 -0.75 -5.33 15.09
N LEU A 210 -0.28 -6.05 14.08
CA LEU A 210 -0.73 -7.39 13.73
C LEU A 210 0.17 -8.45 14.40
N GLY A 211 -0.29 -9.00 15.53
CA GLY A 211 0.37 -10.07 16.25
C GLY A 211 1.45 -9.61 17.23
N LYS A 212 2.03 -10.61 17.93
CA LYS A 212 3.02 -10.36 19.00
C LYS A 212 4.28 -9.64 18.51
N PRO A 213 4.95 -10.03 17.40
CA PRO A 213 6.20 -9.40 16.99
C PRO A 213 6.03 -7.91 16.70
N ALA A 214 4.97 -7.55 15.92
CA ALA A 214 4.67 -6.16 15.61
C ALA A 214 4.38 -5.35 16.88
N SER A 215 3.51 -5.88 17.75
CA SER A 215 3.15 -5.23 19.02
C SER A 215 4.36 -5.04 19.93
N SER A 216 5.19 -6.07 20.07
CA SER A 216 6.37 -6.02 20.94
C SER A 216 7.42 -5.04 20.44
N THR A 217 7.63 -4.97 19.13
CA THR A 217 8.61 -4.04 18.52
C THR A 217 8.17 -2.58 18.66
N LEU A 218 6.88 -2.30 18.44
CA LEU A 218 6.35 -0.94 18.57
C LEU A 218 6.36 -0.49 20.04
N LEU A 219 5.97 -1.36 20.97
CA LEU A 219 5.94 -1.01 22.40
C LEU A 219 7.31 -1.15 23.11
N GLY A 220 8.33 -1.70 22.46
CA GLY A 220 9.66 -1.88 23.03
C GLY A 220 9.71 -2.87 24.20
N ARG A 221 8.71 -3.76 24.32
CA ARG A 221 8.61 -4.77 25.38
C ARG A 221 7.97 -6.06 24.89
N ASN A 222 8.14 -7.15 25.62
CA ASN A 222 7.41 -8.38 25.31
C ASN A 222 5.90 -8.20 25.58
N VAL A 223 5.07 -8.46 24.57
CA VAL A 223 3.61 -8.33 24.62
C VAL A 223 2.95 -9.71 24.65
N PRO A 224 2.24 -10.08 25.70
CA PRO A 224 1.40 -11.28 25.74
C PRO A 224 0.12 -11.03 24.94
N ILE A 225 0.18 -11.17 23.61
CA ILE A 225 -0.86 -10.72 22.66
C ILE A 225 -2.25 -11.29 22.97
N VAL A 226 -2.35 -12.51 23.50
CA VAL A 226 -3.65 -13.11 23.87
C VAL A 226 -4.34 -12.32 24.97
N LYS A 227 -3.57 -11.73 25.90
CA LYS A 227 -4.12 -10.94 27.02
C LYS A 227 -4.31 -9.47 26.66
N GLU A 228 -3.42 -8.92 25.84
CA GLU A 228 -3.38 -7.49 25.55
C GLU A 228 -4.03 -7.09 24.21
N ARG A 229 -4.44 -8.04 23.34
CA ARG A 229 -5.20 -7.69 22.15
C ARG A 229 -6.47 -6.90 22.50
N GLY A 230 -6.87 -6.01 21.64
CA GLY A 230 -8.06 -5.19 21.84
C GLY A 230 -7.90 -4.08 22.87
N THR A 231 -6.69 -3.85 23.38
CA THR A 231 -6.36 -2.70 24.24
C THR A 231 -5.70 -1.60 23.45
N TRP A 232 -5.96 -0.36 23.86
CA TRP A 232 -5.33 0.81 23.31
C TRP A 232 -4.01 1.10 23.98
N HIS A 233 -3.03 1.42 23.18
CA HIS A 233 -1.72 1.94 23.57
C HIS A 233 -1.43 3.20 22.74
N GLU A 234 -0.23 3.74 22.91
CA GLU A 234 0.27 4.88 22.16
C GLU A 234 1.66 4.58 21.60
N TYR A 235 1.93 5.04 20.40
CA TYR A 235 3.22 4.99 19.74
C TYR A 235 3.54 6.32 19.10
N GLU A 236 4.56 7.05 19.60
CA GLU A 236 4.96 8.38 19.09
C GLU A 236 3.76 9.37 18.97
N GLY A 237 2.86 9.38 19.96
CA GLY A 237 1.66 10.22 19.97
C GLY A 237 0.49 9.69 19.12
N ILE A 238 0.64 8.53 18.47
CA ILE A 238 -0.37 7.91 17.63
C ILE A 238 -1.07 6.80 18.39
N LYS A 239 -2.41 6.71 18.32
CA LYS A 239 -3.18 5.61 18.92
C LYS A 239 -2.79 4.27 18.30
N LEU A 240 -2.43 3.30 19.14
CA LEU A 240 -2.01 1.97 18.74
C LEU A 240 -2.98 0.91 19.25
N MET A 241 -3.60 0.16 18.35
CA MET A 241 -4.42 -1.01 18.66
C MET A 241 -3.60 -2.27 18.47
N LEU A 242 -3.66 -3.19 19.43
CA LEU A 242 -3.08 -4.52 19.32
C LEU A 242 -4.15 -5.53 18.92
N THR A 243 -3.85 -6.39 17.94
CA THR A 243 -4.76 -7.48 17.54
C THR A 243 -4.00 -8.72 17.11
N PHE A 244 -4.71 -9.83 16.90
CA PHE A 244 -4.09 -11.04 16.37
C PHE A 244 -3.58 -10.84 14.94
N HIS A 245 -2.46 -11.52 14.62
CA HIS A 245 -2.00 -11.60 13.24
C HIS A 245 -3.01 -12.39 12.38
N PRO A 246 -3.29 -12.01 11.13
CA PRO A 246 -4.24 -12.74 10.27
C PRO A 246 -3.93 -14.23 10.11
N ALA A 247 -2.65 -14.62 10.10
CA ALA A 247 -2.21 -16.01 10.06
C ALA A 247 -2.68 -16.82 11.28
N TYR A 248 -2.86 -16.18 12.45
CA TYR A 248 -3.38 -16.83 13.64
C TYR A 248 -4.83 -17.28 13.43
N LEU A 249 -5.66 -16.45 12.77
CA LEU A 249 -7.05 -16.80 12.44
C LEU A 249 -7.17 -17.94 11.42
N ILE A 250 -6.13 -18.12 10.57
CA ILE A 250 -6.06 -19.24 9.64
C ILE A 250 -5.68 -20.52 10.38
N ARG A 251 -4.73 -20.42 11.31
CA ARG A 251 -4.26 -21.57 12.10
C ARG A 251 -5.28 -22.02 13.15
N PHE A 252 -5.97 -21.07 13.76
CA PHE A 252 -6.97 -21.28 14.81
C PHE A 252 -8.30 -20.63 14.42
N PRO A 253 -9.10 -21.21 13.50
CA PRO A 253 -10.25 -20.59 12.87
C PRO A 253 -11.52 -20.66 13.76
N THR A 254 -11.39 -20.44 15.06
CA THR A 254 -12.53 -20.45 16.00
C THR A 254 -13.39 -19.21 15.84
N LEU A 255 -14.68 -19.34 16.18
CA LEU A 255 -15.60 -18.20 16.19
C LEU A 255 -15.18 -17.13 17.20
N GLU A 256 -14.62 -17.56 18.34
CA GLU A 256 -14.10 -16.68 19.38
C GLU A 256 -12.98 -15.79 18.85
N ASN A 257 -11.96 -16.37 18.19
CA ASN A 257 -10.84 -15.61 17.62
C ASN A 257 -11.30 -14.62 16.52
N ARG A 258 -12.29 -15.02 15.71
CA ARG A 258 -12.87 -14.13 14.69
C ARG A 258 -13.63 -12.96 15.33
N ARG A 259 -14.45 -13.23 16.36
CA ARG A 259 -15.15 -12.18 17.13
C ARG A 259 -14.16 -11.26 17.82
N ALA A 260 -13.11 -11.81 18.42
CA ALA A 260 -12.06 -11.06 19.06
C ALA A 260 -11.45 -10.00 18.13
N VAL A 261 -11.00 -10.39 16.93
CA VAL A 261 -10.45 -9.44 15.94
C VAL A 261 -11.52 -8.47 15.44
N HIS A 262 -12.76 -8.95 15.22
CA HIS A 262 -13.85 -8.07 14.80
C HIS A 262 -14.14 -6.96 15.84
N ASP A 263 -14.12 -7.29 17.13
CA ASP A 263 -14.31 -6.31 18.20
C ASP A 263 -13.15 -5.31 18.28
N ASP A 264 -11.91 -5.77 18.03
CA ASP A 264 -10.76 -4.88 17.97
C ASP A 264 -10.90 -3.85 16.86
N VAL A 265 -11.20 -4.30 15.62
CA VAL A 265 -11.33 -3.40 14.48
C VAL A 265 -12.57 -2.49 14.57
N LYS A 266 -13.63 -2.92 15.26
CA LYS A 266 -14.76 -2.02 15.58
C LYS A 266 -14.34 -0.85 16.47
N LYS A 267 -13.49 -1.10 17.48
CA LYS A 267 -12.94 -0.03 18.32
C LYS A 267 -12.14 0.96 17.47
N VAL A 268 -11.33 0.47 16.51
CA VAL A 268 -10.57 1.29 15.56
C VAL A 268 -11.50 2.16 14.73
N LEU A 269 -12.55 1.56 14.14
CA LEU A 269 -13.55 2.31 13.33
C LEU A 269 -14.23 3.42 14.12
N LYS A 270 -14.54 3.19 15.40
CA LYS A 270 -15.14 4.20 16.27
C LYS A 270 -14.24 5.43 16.37
N VAL A 271 -12.95 5.22 16.65
CA VAL A 271 -11.96 6.33 16.76
C VAL A 271 -11.80 7.07 15.42
N LEU A 272 -11.73 6.36 14.29
CA LEU A 272 -11.62 6.99 12.98
C LEU A 272 -12.82 7.88 12.64
N LYS A 273 -14.05 7.44 12.98
CA LYS A 273 -15.29 8.22 12.77
C LYS A 273 -15.37 9.45 13.68
N GLU A 274 -14.94 9.36 14.92
CA GLU A 274 -14.91 10.49 15.86
C GLU A 274 -13.93 11.58 15.43
N SER A 275 -12.86 11.21 14.74
CA SER A 275 -11.85 12.13 14.22
C SER A 275 -12.24 12.83 12.89
N GLN A 276 -13.37 12.46 12.30
CA GLN A 276 -13.91 13.07 11.07
C GLN A 276 -15.03 14.09 11.35
N ARG A 277 -15.46 14.18 12.59
CA ARG A 277 -16.42 15.19 13.08
C ARG A 277 -15.71 16.41 13.65
#